data_04e94bf1859e108b94c6b89fbaee360f
#
_entry.id   04e94bf1859e108b94c6b89fbaee360f
#
_cell.length_a   1.000
_cell.length_b   1.000
_cell.length_c   1.000
_cell.angle_alpha   90.00
_cell.angle_beta   90.00
_cell.angle_gamma   90.00
#
_symmetry.space_group_name_H-M   'P 1'
#
loop_
_entity.id
_entity.type
_entity.pdbx_description
1 polymer ?
#
loop_
_entity_poly.entity_id
_entity_poly.type
_entity_poly.pdbx_seq_one_letter_code
_entity_poly.pdbx_strand_id
1 'polypeptide(L)'
;LAKQLEPHLENIRRQWPRQCEAIHTKLDELNRLESANSTDLDALCNAFGALLGAVFSPREDFWSPALTQMGRGLGGFIYLMDAYDDLKKDARHGSFNALAATKQAFGRELLTQQMALCAQNFELLPILKDTPEGQLLHNTIYAGVWSKYALVKATRTPRKGKPNE
;
A
#
# COMPACT_ATOMS: atom_id res chain seq x y z
N LEU A 1 -21.31 -14.12 -7.16
CA LEU A 1 -20.13 -14.08 -6.26
C LEU A 1 -20.45 -13.30 -4.96
N ALA A 2 -20.98 -12.06 -5.03
CA ALA A 2 -21.29 -11.24 -3.85
C ALA A 2 -22.22 -11.93 -2.85
N LYS A 3 -23.36 -12.48 -3.30
CA LYS A 3 -24.31 -13.25 -2.46
C LYS A 3 -23.72 -14.48 -1.77
N GLN A 4 -22.69 -15.10 -2.35
CA GLN A 4 -22.03 -16.26 -1.75
C GLN A 4 -21.04 -15.88 -0.65
N LEU A 5 -20.53 -14.65 -0.68
CA LEU A 5 -19.59 -14.11 0.31
C LEU A 5 -20.30 -13.51 1.53
N GLU A 6 -21.57 -13.16 1.42
CA GLU A 6 -22.32 -12.45 2.48
C GLU A 6 -22.31 -13.14 3.86
N PRO A 7 -22.55 -14.48 3.95
CA PRO A 7 -22.47 -15.18 5.23
C PRO A 7 -21.07 -15.16 5.85
N HIS A 8 -20.01 -15.18 5.01
CA HIS A 8 -18.64 -15.12 5.46
C HIS A 8 -18.29 -13.71 5.96
N LEU A 9 -18.77 -12.68 5.27
CA LEU A 9 -18.59 -11.28 5.69
C LEU A 9 -19.23 -10.98 7.03
N GLU A 10 -20.41 -11.54 7.29
CA GLU A 10 -21.10 -11.36 8.56
C GLU A 10 -20.36 -12.03 9.73
N ASN A 11 -19.76 -13.20 9.49
CA ASN A 11 -18.90 -13.85 10.46
C ASN A 11 -17.62 -13.03 10.76
N ILE A 12 -17.00 -12.49 9.72
CA ILE A 12 -15.83 -11.60 9.84
C ILE A 12 -16.20 -10.34 10.63
N ARG A 13 -17.33 -9.70 10.33
CA ARG A 13 -17.79 -8.51 11.08
C ARG A 13 -18.02 -8.78 12.56
N ARG A 14 -18.54 -9.95 12.90
CA ARG A 14 -18.71 -10.37 14.30
C ARG A 14 -17.37 -10.64 15.00
N GLN A 15 -16.43 -11.25 14.29
CA GLN A 15 -15.14 -11.62 14.84
C GLN A 15 -14.18 -10.42 14.94
N TRP A 16 -14.24 -9.49 13.97
CA TRP A 16 -13.32 -8.36 13.81
C TRP A 16 -14.06 -7.02 13.61
N PRO A 17 -14.96 -6.63 14.53
CA PRO A 17 -15.83 -5.46 14.31
C PRO A 17 -15.02 -4.15 14.18
N ARG A 18 -13.99 -3.97 15.00
CA ARG A 18 -13.13 -2.79 14.97
C ARG A 18 -12.40 -2.63 13.64
N GLN A 19 -11.86 -3.73 13.10
CA GLN A 19 -11.16 -3.72 11.81
C GLN A 19 -12.14 -3.44 10.67
N CYS A 20 -13.28 -4.07 10.68
CA CYS A 20 -14.31 -3.84 9.66
C CYS A 20 -14.78 -2.39 9.64
N GLU A 21 -15.01 -1.79 10.80
CA GLU A 21 -15.39 -0.37 10.93
C GLU A 21 -14.28 0.55 10.43
N ALA A 22 -13.03 0.30 10.85
CA ALA A 22 -11.87 1.09 10.42
C ALA A 22 -11.66 1.00 8.90
N ILE A 23 -11.77 -0.21 8.33
CA ILE A 23 -11.65 -0.43 6.88
C ILE A 23 -12.75 0.33 6.14
N HIS A 24 -14.01 0.21 6.57
CA HIS A 24 -15.15 0.90 5.94
C HIS A 24 -14.94 2.42 5.96
N THR A 25 -14.65 2.98 7.14
CA THR A 25 -14.43 4.42 7.30
C THR A 25 -13.29 4.93 6.41
N LYS A 26 -12.19 4.17 6.30
CA LYS A 26 -11.03 4.60 5.51
C LYS A 26 -11.23 4.40 4.00
N LEU A 27 -12.01 3.43 3.59
CA LEU A 27 -12.44 3.29 2.19
C LEU A 27 -13.38 4.44 1.79
N ASP A 28 -14.30 4.84 2.65
CA ASP A 28 -15.19 5.98 2.37
C ASP A 28 -14.41 7.29 2.28
N GLU A 29 -13.42 7.49 3.17
CA GLU A 29 -12.52 8.64 3.12
C GLU A 29 -11.72 8.66 1.80
N LEU A 30 -11.12 7.54 1.42
CA LEU A 30 -10.38 7.40 0.17
C LEU A 30 -11.26 7.67 -1.05
N ASN A 31 -12.43 7.03 -1.12
CA ASN A 31 -13.39 7.25 -2.20
C ASN A 31 -13.81 8.71 -2.33
N ARG A 32 -14.00 9.41 -1.20
CA ARG A 32 -14.32 10.85 -1.19
C ARG A 32 -13.17 11.69 -1.75
N LEU A 33 -11.93 11.40 -1.35
CA LEU A 33 -10.76 12.10 -1.85
C LEU A 33 -10.57 11.88 -3.36
N GLU A 34 -10.69 10.65 -3.83
CA GLU A 34 -10.56 10.29 -5.23
C GLU A 34 -11.68 10.91 -6.09
N SER A 35 -12.93 10.84 -5.63
CA SER A 35 -14.08 11.43 -6.31
C SER A 35 -14.00 12.96 -6.39
N ALA A 36 -13.35 13.60 -5.42
CA ALA A 36 -13.06 15.03 -5.42
C ALA A 36 -11.84 15.40 -6.27
N ASN A 37 -11.19 14.45 -6.92
CA ASN A 37 -9.90 14.62 -7.62
C ASN A 37 -8.85 15.31 -6.74
N SER A 38 -8.70 14.84 -5.49
CA SER A 38 -7.77 15.41 -4.53
C SER A 38 -6.36 15.50 -5.10
N THR A 39 -5.71 16.62 -4.88
CA THR A 39 -4.30 16.84 -5.20
C THR A 39 -3.38 16.62 -3.99
N ASP A 40 -3.94 16.23 -2.84
CA ASP A 40 -3.21 15.94 -1.62
C ASP A 40 -2.79 14.46 -1.60
N LEU A 41 -1.56 14.21 -2.05
CA LEU A 41 -1.00 12.85 -2.11
C LEU A 41 -0.82 12.25 -0.72
N ASP A 42 -0.50 13.07 0.28
CA ASP A 42 -0.31 12.61 1.65
C ASP A 42 -1.64 12.16 2.26
N ALA A 43 -2.72 12.91 2.04
CA ALA A 43 -4.05 12.51 2.48
C ALA A 43 -4.48 11.19 1.85
N LEU A 44 -4.27 11.01 0.54
CA LEU A 44 -4.58 9.79 -0.20
C LEU A 44 -3.78 8.58 0.33
N CYS A 45 -2.46 8.74 0.46
CA CYS A 45 -1.58 7.69 1.00
C CYS A 45 -1.94 7.36 2.46
N ASN A 46 -2.28 8.36 3.27
CA ASN A 46 -2.66 8.16 4.67
C ASN A 46 -4.00 7.44 4.81
N ALA A 47 -4.98 7.70 3.96
CA ALA A 47 -6.27 7.01 3.99
C ALA A 47 -6.08 5.51 3.73
N PHE A 48 -5.40 5.14 2.64
CA PHE A 48 -5.13 3.74 2.33
C PHE A 48 -4.16 3.10 3.34
N GLY A 49 -3.14 3.83 3.77
CA GLY A 49 -2.21 3.38 4.79
C GLY A 49 -2.90 3.08 6.13
N ALA A 50 -3.84 3.93 6.57
CA ALA A 50 -4.59 3.71 7.80
C ALA A 50 -5.50 2.47 7.73
N LEU A 51 -6.08 2.18 6.56
CA LEU A 51 -6.81 0.94 6.30
C LEU A 51 -5.91 -0.28 6.56
N LEU A 52 -4.72 -0.31 5.95
CA LEU A 52 -3.80 -1.42 6.12
C LEU A 52 -3.25 -1.50 7.56
N GLY A 53 -3.06 -0.35 8.21
CA GLY A 53 -2.71 -0.28 9.64
C GLY A 53 -3.73 -0.97 10.53
N ALA A 54 -5.03 -0.81 10.26
CA ALA A 54 -6.09 -1.50 10.99
C ALA A 54 -6.06 -3.02 10.78
N VAL A 55 -5.76 -3.47 9.55
CA VAL A 55 -5.62 -4.90 9.22
C VAL A 55 -4.42 -5.52 9.96
N PHE A 56 -3.30 -4.82 10.02
CA PHE A 56 -2.07 -5.31 10.65
C PHE A 56 -2.15 -5.36 12.17
N SER A 57 -3.04 -4.59 12.79
CA SER A 57 -3.23 -4.55 14.25
C SER A 57 -4.58 -5.18 14.65
N PRO A 58 -4.71 -6.53 14.60
CA PRO A 58 -5.97 -7.20 14.89
C PRO A 58 -6.37 -7.13 16.36
N ARG A 59 -5.42 -6.93 17.26
CA ARG A 59 -5.63 -6.84 18.72
C ARG A 59 -5.08 -5.51 19.24
N GLU A 60 -5.58 -5.09 20.41
CA GLU A 60 -5.03 -3.94 21.14
C GLU A 60 -4.09 -4.47 22.22
N ASP A 61 -2.81 -4.50 21.91
CA ASP A 61 -1.75 -4.97 22.80
C ASP A 61 -0.52 -4.06 22.67
N PHE A 62 0.55 -4.44 23.36
CA PHE A 62 1.83 -3.72 23.37
C PHE A 62 2.41 -3.51 21.95
N TRP A 63 2.15 -4.43 21.00
CA TRP A 63 2.69 -4.41 19.66
C TRP A 63 1.82 -3.61 18.67
N SER A 64 0.59 -3.28 19.07
CA SER A 64 -0.38 -2.59 18.23
C SER A 64 0.15 -1.30 17.59
N PRO A 65 0.88 -0.42 18.30
CA PRO A 65 1.42 0.79 17.70
C PRO A 65 2.41 0.48 16.56
N ALA A 66 3.35 -0.46 16.77
CA ALA A 66 4.33 -0.85 15.76
C ALA A 66 3.66 -1.52 14.55
N LEU A 67 2.74 -2.47 14.79
CA LEU A 67 1.98 -3.13 13.73
C LEU A 67 1.16 -2.14 12.91
N THR A 68 0.50 -1.19 13.56
CA THR A 68 -0.28 -0.15 12.89
C THR A 68 0.60 0.72 11.98
N GLN A 69 1.74 1.19 12.47
CA GLN A 69 2.65 2.03 11.67
C GLN A 69 3.33 1.23 10.55
N MET A 70 3.68 -0.03 10.79
CA MET A 70 4.16 -0.94 9.76
C MET A 70 3.13 -1.10 8.63
N GLY A 71 1.87 -1.37 8.98
CA GLY A 71 0.77 -1.46 8.02
C GLY A 71 0.53 -0.16 7.27
N ARG A 72 0.62 0.99 7.95
CA ARG A 72 0.49 2.32 7.31
C ARG A 72 1.56 2.56 6.26
N GLY A 73 2.81 2.28 6.59
CA GLY A 73 3.91 2.43 5.63
C GLY A 73 3.76 1.52 4.41
N LEU A 74 3.44 0.23 4.64
CA LEU A 74 3.21 -0.70 3.56
C LEU A 74 1.99 -0.31 2.70
N GLY A 75 0.91 0.16 3.33
CA GLY A 75 -0.28 0.63 2.61
C GLY A 75 0.00 1.83 1.72
N GLY A 76 0.70 2.85 2.24
CA GLY A 76 1.12 4.00 1.43
C GLY A 76 2.01 3.59 0.25
N PHE A 77 2.94 2.64 0.47
CA PHE A 77 3.75 2.07 -0.60
C PHE A 77 2.89 1.38 -1.68
N ILE A 78 1.94 0.54 -1.28
CA ILE A 78 1.05 -0.17 -2.22
C ILE A 78 0.23 0.82 -3.03
N TYR A 79 -0.37 1.82 -2.38
CA TYR A 79 -1.17 2.84 -3.04
C TYR A 79 -0.37 3.61 -4.11
N LEU A 80 0.84 4.04 -3.76
CA LEU A 80 1.73 4.74 -4.70
C LEU A 80 2.19 3.85 -5.85
N MET A 81 2.48 2.57 -5.56
CA MET A 81 2.90 1.62 -6.59
C MET A 81 1.79 1.32 -7.58
N ASP A 82 0.55 1.18 -7.11
CA ASP A 82 -0.62 0.96 -7.94
C ASP A 82 -0.88 2.18 -8.84
N ALA A 83 -0.90 3.38 -8.25
CA ALA A 83 -1.00 4.62 -9.01
C ALA A 83 0.12 4.77 -10.06
N TYR A 84 1.35 4.34 -9.73
CA TYR A 84 2.45 4.35 -10.69
C TYR A 84 2.26 3.30 -11.79
N ASP A 85 1.86 2.08 -11.48
CA ASP A 85 1.65 1.01 -12.47
C ASP A 85 0.51 1.36 -13.44
N ASP A 86 -0.61 1.85 -12.90
CA ASP A 86 -1.82 2.13 -13.68
C ASP A 86 -1.84 3.52 -14.36
N LEU A 87 -0.86 4.39 -14.16
CA LEU A 87 -0.86 5.77 -14.66
C LEU A 87 -1.25 5.91 -16.15
N LYS A 88 -0.72 5.04 -17.02
CA LYS A 88 -1.04 5.06 -18.47
C LYS A 88 -2.42 4.51 -18.79
N LYS A 89 -2.88 3.53 -18.01
CA LYS A 89 -4.16 2.88 -18.16
C LYS A 89 -5.27 3.83 -17.70
N ASP A 90 -5.12 4.44 -16.55
CA ASP A 90 -6.07 5.40 -15.99
C ASP A 90 -6.22 6.63 -16.88
N ALA A 91 -5.11 7.18 -17.40
CA ALA A 91 -5.15 8.27 -18.35
C ALA A 91 -5.94 7.95 -19.63
N ARG A 92 -5.90 6.69 -20.11
CA ARG A 92 -6.68 6.27 -21.29
C ARG A 92 -8.17 6.11 -21.00
N HIS A 93 -8.51 5.68 -19.77
CA HIS A 93 -9.89 5.46 -19.37
C HIS A 93 -10.55 6.69 -18.74
N GLY A 94 -9.80 7.77 -18.51
CA GLY A 94 -10.26 8.94 -17.76
C GLY A 94 -10.54 8.64 -16.28
N SER A 95 -9.91 7.61 -15.74
CA SER A 95 -10.00 7.23 -14.33
C SER A 95 -9.11 8.12 -13.47
N PHE A 96 -9.50 8.32 -12.21
CA PHE A 96 -8.65 9.01 -11.24
C PHE A 96 -7.31 8.28 -11.06
N ASN A 97 -6.23 9.06 -10.95
CA ASN A 97 -4.92 8.56 -10.59
C ASN A 97 -4.20 9.61 -9.73
N ALA A 98 -3.79 9.23 -8.53
CA ALA A 98 -3.21 10.14 -7.54
C ALA A 98 -1.96 10.87 -8.06
N LEU A 99 -1.09 10.20 -8.80
CA LEU A 99 0.14 10.79 -9.33
C LEU A 99 -0.15 11.77 -10.48
N ALA A 100 -1.18 11.51 -11.28
CA ALA A 100 -1.62 12.45 -12.33
C ALA A 100 -2.30 13.68 -11.73
N ALA A 101 -3.12 13.50 -10.70
CA ALA A 101 -3.86 14.56 -10.03
C ALA A 101 -2.92 15.55 -9.31
N THR A 102 -1.94 15.04 -8.58
CA THR A 102 -0.99 15.87 -7.82
C THR A 102 0.06 16.56 -8.69
N LYS A 103 0.24 16.11 -9.94
CA LYS A 103 1.32 16.55 -10.84
C LYS A 103 2.72 16.45 -10.19
N GLN A 104 2.84 15.69 -9.13
CA GLN A 104 4.10 15.50 -8.43
C GLN A 104 5.00 14.56 -9.23
N ALA A 105 6.28 14.92 -9.35
CA ALA A 105 7.26 14.02 -9.94
C ALA A 105 7.36 12.75 -9.10
N PHE A 106 7.01 11.62 -9.69
CA PHE A 106 7.12 10.33 -9.02
C PHE A 106 8.57 9.86 -9.07
N GLY A 107 9.15 9.69 -7.89
CA GLY A 107 10.48 9.15 -7.70
C GLY A 107 10.47 7.97 -6.72
N ARG A 108 11.58 7.21 -6.72
CA ARG A 108 11.78 6.14 -5.75
C ARG A 108 11.75 6.65 -4.30
N GLU A 109 12.05 7.93 -4.11
CA GLU A 109 12.11 8.61 -2.82
C GLU A 109 10.78 8.52 -2.07
N LEU A 110 9.64 8.75 -2.75
CA LEU A 110 8.30 8.62 -2.15
C LEU A 110 8.03 7.20 -1.66
N LEU A 111 8.38 6.21 -2.48
CA LEU A 111 8.26 4.79 -2.08
C LEU A 111 9.19 4.45 -0.92
N THR A 112 10.42 4.99 -0.94
CA THR A 112 11.40 4.76 0.12
C THR A 112 10.93 5.32 1.45
N GLN A 113 10.30 6.49 1.48
CA GLN A 113 9.73 7.07 2.69
C GLN A 113 8.66 6.16 3.31
N GLN A 114 7.75 5.63 2.49
CA GLN A 114 6.72 4.71 2.96
C GLN A 114 7.33 3.40 3.50
N MET A 115 8.28 2.83 2.77
CA MET A 115 8.95 1.60 3.22
C MET A 115 9.87 1.83 4.41
N ALA A 116 10.45 3.01 4.59
CA ALA A 116 11.20 3.34 5.80
C ALA A 116 10.30 3.29 7.05
N LEU A 117 9.09 3.86 6.97
CA LEU A 117 8.10 3.76 8.05
C LEU A 117 7.76 2.29 8.35
N CYS A 118 7.50 1.50 7.32
CA CYS A 118 7.22 0.07 7.47
C CYS A 118 8.40 -0.67 8.12
N ALA A 119 9.61 -0.52 7.59
CA ALA A 119 10.80 -1.23 8.05
C ALA A 119 11.20 -0.84 9.48
N GLN A 120 11.17 0.46 9.83
CA GLN A 120 11.48 0.91 11.19
C GLN A 120 10.57 0.27 12.24
N ASN A 121 9.28 0.15 11.93
CA ASN A 121 8.33 -0.47 12.84
C ASN A 121 8.39 -2.01 12.83
N PHE A 122 8.76 -2.62 11.71
CA PHE A 122 9.07 -4.05 11.64
C PHE A 122 10.21 -4.43 12.58
N GLU A 123 11.28 -3.62 12.66
CA GLU A 123 12.43 -3.87 13.53
C GLU A 123 12.10 -3.77 15.03
N LEU A 124 10.97 -3.15 15.40
CA LEU A 124 10.49 -3.09 16.79
C LEU A 124 9.75 -4.37 17.22
N LEU A 125 9.36 -5.23 16.26
CA LEU A 125 8.59 -6.44 16.56
C LEU A 125 9.52 -7.58 16.99
N PRO A 126 9.06 -8.48 17.89
CA PRO A 126 9.84 -9.60 18.40
C PRO A 126 9.91 -10.76 17.40
N ILE A 127 10.32 -10.46 16.16
CA ILE A 127 10.40 -11.45 15.09
C ILE A 127 11.78 -12.11 15.12
N LEU A 128 11.78 -13.44 15.23
CA LEU A 128 13.00 -14.23 15.21
C LEU A 128 13.55 -14.29 13.78
N LYS A 129 14.60 -13.52 13.52
CA LYS A 129 15.18 -13.36 12.19
C LYS A 129 15.82 -14.64 11.63
N ASP A 130 16.20 -15.57 12.51
CA ASP A 130 16.83 -16.84 12.13
C ASP A 130 15.82 -17.94 11.78
N THR A 131 14.53 -17.67 11.90
CA THR A 131 13.47 -18.60 11.45
C THR A 131 13.14 -18.40 9.97
N PRO A 132 12.66 -19.46 9.27
CA PRO A 132 12.22 -19.34 7.88
C PRO A 132 11.16 -18.23 7.68
N GLU A 133 10.22 -18.09 8.61
CA GLU A 133 9.16 -17.07 8.58
C GLU A 133 9.73 -15.67 8.75
N GLY A 134 10.68 -15.50 9.70
CA GLY A 134 11.35 -14.23 9.93
C GLY A 134 12.19 -13.81 8.73
N GLN A 135 12.92 -14.75 8.11
CA GLN A 135 13.68 -14.52 6.89
C GLN A 135 12.76 -14.16 5.70
N LEU A 136 11.62 -14.85 5.57
CA LEU A 136 10.64 -14.54 4.52
C LEU A 136 10.09 -13.13 4.67
N LEU A 137 9.67 -12.75 5.88
CA LEU A 137 9.17 -11.41 6.17
C LEU A 137 10.23 -10.34 5.90
N HIS A 138 11.45 -10.54 6.40
CA HIS A 138 12.58 -9.65 6.15
C HIS A 138 12.84 -9.48 4.65
N ASN A 139 12.94 -10.58 3.90
CA ASN A 139 13.15 -10.54 2.46
C ASN A 139 12.00 -9.85 1.72
N THR A 140 10.77 -10.03 2.17
CA THR A 140 9.60 -9.36 1.59
C THR A 140 9.70 -7.85 1.76
N ILE A 141 9.99 -7.37 2.97
CA ILE A 141 10.03 -5.93 3.30
C ILE A 141 11.22 -5.23 2.65
N TYR A 142 12.41 -5.86 2.66
CA TYR A 142 13.63 -5.19 2.20
C TYR A 142 13.96 -5.40 0.72
N ALA A 143 13.45 -6.48 0.10
CA ALA A 143 13.73 -6.81 -1.28
C ALA A 143 12.48 -7.06 -2.12
N GLY A 144 11.55 -7.88 -1.63
CA GLY A 144 10.40 -8.37 -2.41
C GLY A 144 9.51 -7.26 -2.95
N VAL A 145 9.17 -6.27 -2.12
CA VAL A 145 8.33 -5.13 -2.52
C VAL A 145 8.94 -4.31 -3.67
N TRP A 146 10.27 -4.27 -3.77
CA TRP A 146 10.98 -3.53 -4.81
C TRP A 146 10.99 -4.21 -6.17
N SER A 147 10.70 -5.51 -6.23
CA SER A 147 10.65 -6.28 -7.48
C SER A 147 9.59 -5.72 -8.42
N LYS A 148 8.41 -5.37 -7.89
CA LYS A 148 7.33 -4.75 -8.68
C LYS A 148 7.76 -3.39 -9.23
N TYR A 149 8.40 -2.54 -8.41
CA TYR A 149 8.92 -1.25 -8.87
C TYR A 149 9.93 -1.39 -10.00
N ALA A 150 10.89 -2.33 -9.86
CA ALA A 150 11.89 -2.59 -10.88
C ALA A 150 11.25 -3.04 -12.20
N LEU A 151 10.26 -3.92 -12.15
CA LEU A 151 9.52 -4.41 -13.31
C LEU A 151 8.78 -3.27 -14.02
N VAL A 152 7.99 -2.47 -13.28
CA VAL A 152 7.23 -1.35 -13.87
C VAL A 152 8.17 -0.30 -14.47
N LYS A 153 9.27 0.02 -13.77
CA LYS A 153 10.29 0.94 -14.27
C LYS A 153 10.93 0.44 -15.57
N ALA A 154 11.26 -0.84 -15.65
CA ALA A 154 11.86 -1.43 -16.84
C ALA A 154 10.93 -1.36 -18.06
N THR A 155 9.62 -1.54 -17.89
CA THR A 155 8.62 -1.43 -18.97
C THR A 155 8.38 0.01 -19.44
N ARG A 156 8.74 1.01 -18.63
CA ARG A 156 8.54 2.43 -18.93
C ARG A 156 9.76 3.11 -19.52
N THR A 157 10.95 2.57 -19.29
CA THR A 157 12.18 3.10 -19.87
C THR A 157 12.22 2.70 -21.35
N PRO A 158 12.29 3.66 -22.31
CA PRO A 158 12.46 3.32 -23.71
C PRO A 158 13.72 2.47 -23.86
N ARG A 159 13.63 1.32 -24.55
CA ARG A 159 14.84 0.58 -24.93
C ARG A 159 15.73 1.55 -25.70
N LYS A 160 16.88 1.90 -25.15
CA LYS A 160 17.93 2.59 -25.91
C LYS A 160 18.18 1.75 -27.16
N GLY A 161 17.88 2.32 -28.32
CA GLY A 161 18.14 1.69 -29.62
C GLY A 161 19.57 1.17 -29.63
N LYS A 162 19.78 -0.05 -30.10
CA LYS A 162 21.11 -0.54 -30.44
C LYS A 162 21.70 0.47 -31.41
N PRO A 163 22.96 0.91 -31.25
CA PRO A 163 23.63 1.64 -32.31
C PRO A 163 23.66 0.70 -33.53
N ASN A 164 23.19 1.20 -34.68
CA ASN A 164 23.37 0.50 -35.95
C ASN A 164 24.87 0.38 -36.20
N GLU A 165 25.35 -0.85 -36.16
CA GLU A 165 26.60 -1.24 -36.80
C GLU A 165 26.39 -1.34 -38.33
#